data_f4b4b540e88451794b1ead17df3c509f
#
_entry.id   f4b4b540e88451794b1ead17df3c509f
#
_cell.length_a   1.000
_cell.length_b   1.000
_cell.length_c   1.000
_cell.angle_alpha   90.00
_cell.angle_beta   90.00
_cell.angle_gamma   90.00
#
_symmetry.space_group_name_H-M   'P 1'
#
loop_
_entity.id
_entity.type
_entity.pdbx_description
1 polymer ?
#
loop_
_entity_poly.entity_id
_entity_poly.type
_entity_poly.pdbx_seq_one_letter_code
_entity_poly.pdbx_strand_id
1 'polypeptide(L)'
;PLFTQASDYDAVVVADVRGDFGEYVPFNTWLPRPVVGTQGMSPVTWHRVVESWGAAQLQNRFHDLADRDMNGEDYAAWAAIRSIGTAVTDLGDASPNAIRSFLFSDKFQLAAFKGRKLTYRDWNGQLRQPVLVTGSRTVVTMSPQRGFLHQFTTLDTLGYDRPESECTFAR
;
A
#
# COMPACT_ATOMS: atom_id res chain seq x y z
N PRO A 1 -16.15 11.48 23.28
CA PRO A 1 -15.69 10.76 24.48
C PRO A 1 -16.84 10.14 25.28
N LEU A 2 -17.93 10.88 25.52
CA LEU A 2 -19.04 10.41 26.38
C LEU A 2 -19.65 9.07 25.89
N PHE A 3 -19.74 8.86 24.60
CA PHE A 3 -20.31 7.64 24.04
C PHE A 3 -19.51 6.38 24.41
N THR A 4 -18.20 6.49 24.60
CA THR A 4 -17.32 5.37 24.96
C THR A 4 -16.96 5.35 26.45
N GLN A 5 -17.66 6.12 27.30
CA GLN A 5 -17.38 6.23 28.73
C GLN A 5 -17.95 5.09 29.57
N ALA A 6 -18.94 4.35 29.06
CA ALA A 6 -19.85 3.56 29.91
C ALA A 6 -19.22 2.30 30.53
N SER A 7 -18.17 1.72 29.99
CA SER A 7 -17.48 0.54 30.50
C SER A 7 -16.05 0.49 30.02
N ASP A 8 -15.19 -0.30 30.68
CA ASP A 8 -13.87 -0.59 30.16
C ASP A 8 -13.96 -1.48 28.89
N TYR A 9 -13.07 -1.26 27.95
CA TYR A 9 -13.05 -1.96 26.67
C TYR A 9 -11.61 -2.03 26.12
N ASP A 10 -11.30 -3.09 25.38
CA ASP A 10 -9.99 -3.29 24.77
C ASP A 10 -9.87 -2.61 23.39
N ALA A 11 -10.98 -2.53 22.67
CA ALA A 11 -11.04 -1.92 21.35
C ALA A 11 -12.43 -1.33 21.08
N VAL A 12 -12.49 -0.36 20.17
CA VAL A 12 -13.74 0.18 19.62
C VAL A 12 -13.90 -0.30 18.19
N VAL A 13 -15.01 -0.98 17.89
CA VAL A 13 -15.35 -1.41 16.52
C VAL A 13 -16.36 -0.44 15.95
N VAL A 14 -16.02 0.20 14.83
CA VAL A 14 -16.88 1.16 14.13
C VAL A 14 -17.47 0.52 12.88
N ALA A 15 -18.79 0.58 12.76
CA ALA A 15 -19.54 0.16 11.58
C ALA A 15 -20.25 1.36 10.95
N ASP A 16 -19.50 2.18 10.22
CA ASP A 16 -19.98 3.38 9.54
C ASP A 16 -19.66 3.29 8.04
N VAL A 17 -20.49 2.55 7.32
CA VAL A 17 -20.30 2.30 5.89
C VAL A 17 -20.41 3.58 5.05
N ARG A 18 -21.18 4.57 5.50
CA ARG A 18 -21.35 5.85 4.81
C ARG A 18 -20.29 6.88 5.13
N GLY A 19 -19.52 6.67 6.21
CA GLY A 19 -18.47 7.59 6.64
C GLY A 19 -18.99 8.90 7.27
N ASP A 20 -20.20 8.88 7.82
CA ASP A 20 -20.86 10.11 8.34
C ASP A 20 -20.16 10.67 9.58
N PHE A 21 -19.76 9.81 10.51
CA PHE A 21 -19.20 10.22 11.81
C PHE A 21 -17.96 9.44 12.24
N GLY A 22 -17.73 8.28 11.65
CA GLY A 22 -16.72 7.33 12.10
C GLY A 22 -15.29 7.88 12.07
N GLU A 23 -14.98 8.81 11.18
CA GLU A 23 -13.63 9.39 11.06
C GLU A 23 -13.17 10.14 12.33
N TYR A 24 -14.10 10.59 13.16
CA TYR A 24 -13.78 11.32 14.40
C TYR A 24 -13.60 10.40 15.61
N VAL A 25 -14.08 9.15 15.53
CA VAL A 25 -14.05 8.20 16.64
C VAL A 25 -12.62 7.90 17.11
N PRO A 26 -11.61 7.68 16.22
CA PRO A 26 -10.24 7.39 16.65
C PRO A 26 -9.61 8.47 17.54
N PHE A 27 -10.09 9.71 17.42
CA PHE A 27 -9.57 10.87 18.14
C PHE A 27 -10.43 11.26 19.36
N ASN A 28 -11.54 10.58 19.58
CA ASN A 28 -12.56 10.94 20.56
C ASN A 28 -13.02 9.78 21.43
N THR A 29 -12.20 8.77 21.63
CA THR A 29 -12.46 7.70 22.61
C THR A 29 -12.19 8.17 24.03
N TRP A 30 -12.92 7.63 25.01
CA TRP A 30 -12.70 7.91 26.44
C TRP A 30 -11.38 7.35 26.94
N LEU A 31 -11.06 6.12 26.53
CA LEU A 31 -9.79 5.46 26.79
C LEU A 31 -8.93 5.44 25.51
N PRO A 32 -7.61 5.50 25.61
CA PRO A 32 -6.70 5.40 24.46
C PRO A 32 -6.61 3.95 23.96
N ARG A 33 -7.68 3.48 23.32
CA ARG A 33 -7.81 2.12 22.80
C ARG A 33 -7.82 2.12 21.27
N PRO A 34 -7.43 1.00 20.62
CA PRO A 34 -7.51 0.87 19.18
C PRO A 34 -8.94 1.04 18.65
N VAL A 35 -9.08 1.76 17.56
CA VAL A 35 -10.32 1.85 16.80
C VAL A 35 -10.15 1.06 15.51
N VAL A 36 -11.09 0.17 15.23
CA VAL A 36 -11.06 -0.71 14.05
C VAL A 36 -12.42 -0.73 13.35
N GLY A 37 -12.50 -1.31 12.16
CA GLY A 37 -13.74 -1.38 11.39
C GLY A 37 -13.71 -0.48 10.16
N THR A 38 -14.89 0.02 9.74
CA THR A 38 -15.02 0.81 8.49
C THR A 38 -14.29 2.15 8.53
N GLN A 39 -14.12 2.72 9.72
CA GLN A 39 -13.46 4.02 9.94
C GLN A 39 -12.23 3.92 10.84
N GLY A 40 -11.81 2.70 11.10
CA GLY A 40 -10.57 2.45 11.82
C GLY A 40 -9.35 2.52 10.91
N MET A 41 -8.36 1.71 11.22
CA MET A 41 -7.18 1.55 10.38
C MET A 41 -7.52 0.75 9.13
N SER A 42 -7.15 1.29 7.97
CA SER A 42 -7.34 0.64 6.67
C SER A 42 -6.00 0.38 5.98
N PRO A 43 -5.82 -0.79 5.36
CA PRO A 43 -4.66 -1.06 4.51
C PRO A 43 -4.86 -0.40 3.15
N VAL A 44 -3.91 0.44 2.74
CA VAL A 44 -3.97 1.12 1.43
C VAL A 44 -2.61 1.11 0.73
N THR A 45 -2.62 1.14 -0.59
CA THR A 45 -1.40 1.21 -1.39
C THR A 45 -0.82 2.63 -1.43
N TRP A 46 -1.66 3.64 -1.33
CA TRP A 46 -1.27 5.05 -1.32
C TRP A 46 -2.19 5.88 -0.44
N HIS A 47 -1.62 6.88 0.21
CA HIS A 47 -2.39 7.85 0.98
C HIS A 47 -1.77 9.24 0.86
N ARG A 48 -2.59 10.26 0.71
CA ARG A 48 -2.16 11.66 0.46
C ARG A 48 -1.23 12.26 1.51
N VAL A 49 -1.30 11.76 2.74
CA VAL A 49 -0.47 12.26 3.86
C VAL A 49 0.90 11.59 3.96
N VAL A 50 1.29 10.74 3.01
CA VAL A 50 2.63 10.15 2.97
C VAL A 50 3.63 11.18 2.49
N GLU A 51 4.57 11.56 3.35
CA GLU A 51 5.62 12.53 3.02
C GLU A 51 6.99 11.88 2.85
N SER A 52 7.18 10.71 3.46
CA SER A 52 8.46 9.99 3.48
C SER A 52 8.90 9.55 2.09
N TRP A 53 10.21 9.38 1.93
CA TRP A 53 10.87 8.80 0.72
C TRP A 53 10.55 9.53 -0.59
N GLY A 54 10.22 10.83 -0.52
CA GLY A 54 9.87 11.65 -1.68
C GLY A 54 8.41 11.48 -2.14
N ALA A 55 7.56 10.82 -1.36
CA ALA A 55 6.14 10.63 -1.68
C ALA A 55 5.40 11.95 -1.85
N ALA A 56 5.72 12.98 -1.05
CA ALA A 56 5.17 14.32 -1.19
C ALA A 56 5.41 14.90 -2.60
N GLN A 57 6.57 14.64 -3.21
CA GLN A 57 6.83 15.13 -4.58
C GLN A 57 5.92 14.47 -5.61
N LEU A 58 5.67 13.16 -5.48
CA LEU A 58 4.75 12.46 -6.37
C LEU A 58 3.32 12.96 -6.18
N GLN A 59 2.89 13.11 -4.94
CA GLN A 59 1.58 13.64 -4.58
C GLN A 59 1.35 15.05 -5.17
N ASN A 60 2.31 15.97 -4.97
CA ASN A 60 2.19 17.32 -5.46
C ASN A 60 2.14 17.36 -7.00
N ARG A 61 3.02 16.62 -7.69
CA ARG A 61 2.99 16.57 -9.16
C ARG A 61 1.68 15.99 -9.70
N PHE A 62 1.11 15.02 -9.02
CA PHE A 62 -0.19 14.47 -9.40
C PHE A 62 -1.29 15.50 -9.14
N HIS A 63 -1.28 16.17 -8.00
CA HIS A 63 -2.23 17.21 -7.66
C HIS A 63 -2.20 18.36 -8.67
N ASP A 64 -1.01 18.83 -9.05
CA ASP A 64 -0.83 19.89 -10.06
C ASP A 64 -1.40 19.50 -11.44
N LEU A 65 -1.37 18.20 -11.77
CA LEU A 65 -1.87 17.69 -13.04
C LEU A 65 -3.38 17.39 -13.04
N ALA A 66 -3.89 16.85 -11.93
CA ALA A 66 -5.23 16.29 -11.84
C ALA A 66 -6.21 17.10 -11.00
N ASP A 67 -5.74 18.17 -10.33
CA ASP A 67 -6.50 19.03 -9.41
C ASP A 67 -7.23 18.21 -8.30
N ARG A 68 -6.61 17.13 -7.86
CA ARG A 68 -7.06 16.28 -6.76
C ARG A 68 -5.91 15.46 -6.19
N ASP A 69 -6.12 14.89 -5.02
CA ASP A 69 -5.17 13.98 -4.41
C ASP A 69 -5.13 12.62 -5.14
N MET A 70 -3.92 12.05 -5.20
CA MET A 70 -3.68 10.70 -5.71
C MET A 70 -4.25 9.67 -4.74
N ASN A 71 -4.96 8.69 -5.27
CA ASN A 71 -5.47 7.53 -4.52
C ASN A 71 -4.68 6.24 -4.86
N GLY A 72 -5.15 5.09 -4.34
CA GLY A 72 -4.48 3.81 -4.54
C GLY A 72 -4.49 3.33 -5.99
N GLU A 73 -5.56 3.57 -6.72
CA GLU A 73 -5.72 3.21 -8.13
C GLU A 73 -4.80 4.06 -9.03
N ASP A 74 -4.74 5.36 -8.76
CA ASP A 74 -3.84 6.28 -9.48
C ASP A 74 -2.38 5.85 -9.27
N TYR A 75 -2.03 5.51 -8.03
CA TYR A 75 -0.69 5.02 -7.72
C TYR A 75 -0.38 3.70 -8.42
N ALA A 76 -1.33 2.78 -8.49
CA ALA A 76 -1.16 1.51 -9.19
C ALA A 76 -0.93 1.72 -10.69
N ALA A 77 -1.71 2.60 -11.33
CA ALA A 77 -1.53 2.97 -12.72
C ALA A 77 -0.18 3.63 -12.97
N TRP A 78 0.20 4.60 -12.12
CA TRP A 78 1.51 5.22 -12.18
C TRP A 78 2.64 4.20 -12.04
N ALA A 79 2.56 3.29 -11.07
CA ALA A 79 3.59 2.28 -10.84
C ALA A 79 3.73 1.31 -12.02
N ALA A 80 2.62 0.94 -12.66
CA ALA A 80 2.63 0.08 -13.85
C ALA A 80 3.37 0.75 -15.02
N ILE A 81 3.03 2.01 -15.34
CA ILE A 81 3.71 2.75 -16.41
C ILE A 81 5.18 3.02 -16.06
N ARG A 82 5.45 3.36 -14.80
CA ARG A 82 6.82 3.57 -14.33
C ARG A 82 7.67 2.31 -14.42
N SER A 83 7.09 1.12 -14.18
CA SER A 83 7.78 -0.16 -14.33
C SER A 83 8.21 -0.39 -15.77
N ILE A 84 7.32 -0.14 -16.73
CA ILE A 84 7.63 -0.24 -18.17
C ILE A 84 8.75 0.73 -18.53
N GLY A 85 8.63 2.00 -18.13
CA GLY A 85 9.65 3.01 -18.41
C GLY A 85 11.02 2.65 -17.82
N THR A 86 11.04 2.13 -16.59
CA THR A 86 12.28 1.65 -15.95
C THR A 86 12.87 0.50 -16.74
N ALA A 87 12.05 -0.50 -17.12
CA ALA A 87 12.53 -1.65 -17.89
C ALA A 87 13.11 -1.24 -19.24
N VAL A 88 12.45 -0.36 -19.98
CA VAL A 88 12.95 0.15 -21.28
C VAL A 88 14.28 0.90 -21.10
N THR A 89 14.38 1.71 -20.05
CA THR A 89 15.61 2.47 -19.79
C THR A 89 16.78 1.56 -19.44
N ASP A 90 16.54 0.56 -18.58
CA ASP A 90 17.60 -0.35 -18.10
C ASP A 90 18.04 -1.35 -19.18
N LEU A 91 17.12 -1.77 -20.06
CA LEU A 91 17.40 -2.70 -21.15
C LEU A 91 17.95 -2.00 -22.39
N GLY A 92 17.59 -0.76 -22.65
CA GLY A 92 17.77 -0.12 -23.95
C GLY A 92 16.92 -0.75 -25.05
N ASP A 93 15.90 -1.54 -24.70
CA ASP A 93 15.02 -2.29 -25.62
C ASP A 93 13.56 -2.09 -25.21
N ALA A 94 12.72 -1.72 -26.17
CA ALA A 94 11.28 -1.50 -25.99
C ALA A 94 10.42 -2.69 -26.46
N SER A 95 11.02 -3.81 -26.82
CA SER A 95 10.25 -4.99 -27.26
C SER A 95 9.44 -5.58 -26.08
N PRO A 96 8.15 -5.92 -26.29
CA PRO A 96 7.28 -6.42 -25.23
C PRO A 96 7.82 -7.66 -24.53
N ASN A 97 8.45 -8.57 -25.27
CA ASN A 97 9.00 -9.81 -24.71
C ASN A 97 10.22 -9.54 -23.83
N ALA A 98 11.12 -8.63 -24.22
CA ALA A 98 12.26 -8.24 -23.41
C ALA A 98 11.82 -7.54 -22.13
N ILE A 99 10.90 -6.58 -22.23
CA ILE A 99 10.32 -5.88 -21.09
C ILE A 99 9.69 -6.88 -20.12
N ARG A 100 8.83 -7.77 -20.62
CA ARG A 100 8.17 -8.79 -19.78
C ARG A 100 9.19 -9.67 -19.05
N SER A 101 10.15 -10.20 -19.76
CA SER A 101 11.19 -11.07 -19.19
C SER A 101 12.00 -10.36 -18.11
N PHE A 102 12.29 -9.08 -18.32
CA PHE A 102 13.03 -8.28 -17.36
C PHE A 102 12.21 -7.94 -16.10
N LEU A 103 10.94 -7.55 -16.25
CA LEU A 103 10.06 -7.22 -15.12
C LEU A 103 9.92 -8.36 -14.13
N PHE A 104 9.93 -9.62 -14.59
CA PHE A 104 9.82 -10.80 -13.73
C PHE A 104 11.16 -11.44 -13.35
N SER A 105 12.27 -10.78 -13.68
CA SER A 105 13.60 -11.21 -13.27
C SER A 105 13.98 -10.66 -11.89
N ASP A 106 15.01 -11.24 -11.29
CA ASP A 106 15.65 -10.79 -10.06
C ASP A 106 16.41 -9.45 -10.20
N LYS A 107 16.64 -9.02 -11.45
CA LYS A 107 17.34 -7.78 -11.79
C LYS A 107 16.43 -6.56 -11.71
N PHE A 108 15.12 -6.74 -11.92
CA PHE A 108 14.19 -5.63 -11.92
C PHE A 108 13.95 -5.08 -10.51
N GLN A 109 14.08 -3.77 -10.37
CA GLN A 109 13.86 -3.06 -9.12
C GLN A 109 13.21 -1.69 -9.39
N LEU A 110 11.98 -1.50 -8.92
CA LEU A 110 11.26 -0.24 -9.07
C LEU A 110 11.46 0.67 -7.86
N ALA A 111 11.97 1.87 -8.09
CA ALA A 111 11.96 2.95 -7.10
C ALA A 111 10.59 3.66 -7.16
N ALA A 112 9.76 3.49 -6.13
CA ALA A 112 8.36 3.88 -6.15
C ALA A 112 7.87 4.55 -4.85
N PHE A 113 8.71 5.37 -4.22
CA PHE A 113 8.38 6.19 -3.06
C PHE A 113 7.83 5.42 -1.84
N LYS A 114 8.31 4.17 -1.65
CA LYS A 114 7.87 3.27 -0.57
C LYS A 114 8.98 2.92 0.43
N GLY A 115 10.11 3.65 0.40
CA GLY A 115 11.26 3.37 1.25
C GLY A 115 12.02 2.09 0.91
N ARG A 116 11.54 1.35 -0.09
CA ARG A 116 12.13 0.09 -0.58
C ARG A 116 11.99 0.02 -2.08
N LYS A 117 12.86 -0.73 -2.71
CA LYS A 117 12.70 -1.13 -4.11
C LYS A 117 11.66 -2.22 -4.21
N LEU A 118 10.77 -2.09 -5.17
CA LEU A 118 9.67 -3.00 -5.42
C LEU A 118 10.05 -3.95 -6.55
N THR A 119 9.52 -5.19 -6.48
CA THR A 119 9.74 -6.24 -7.48
C THR A 119 8.43 -6.95 -7.77
N TYR A 120 8.36 -7.68 -8.87
CA TYR A 120 7.19 -8.50 -9.18
C TYR A 120 7.36 -9.93 -8.68
N ARG A 121 6.25 -10.56 -8.29
CA ARG A 121 6.18 -12.00 -8.06
C ARG A 121 6.15 -12.71 -9.42
N ASP A 122 7.07 -13.62 -9.64
CA ASP A 122 7.17 -14.36 -10.91
C ASP A 122 6.05 -15.37 -11.12
N TRP A 123 5.35 -15.77 -10.06
CA TRP A 123 4.33 -16.81 -10.06
C TRP A 123 2.89 -16.30 -10.19
N ASN A 124 2.61 -15.04 -9.80
CA ASN A 124 1.27 -14.45 -9.92
C ASN A 124 1.24 -13.04 -10.54
N GLY A 125 2.41 -12.47 -10.84
CA GLY A 125 2.52 -11.15 -11.44
C GLY A 125 2.24 -9.96 -10.53
N GLN A 126 2.02 -10.17 -9.24
CA GLN A 126 1.77 -9.08 -8.30
C GLN A 126 3.05 -8.29 -7.99
N LEU A 127 2.89 -6.98 -7.88
CA LEU A 127 3.95 -6.10 -7.39
C LEU A 127 4.11 -6.27 -5.87
N ARG A 128 5.29 -6.72 -5.43
CA ARG A 128 5.67 -6.74 -4.01
C ARG A 128 5.86 -5.32 -3.52
N GLN A 129 5.02 -4.88 -2.63
CA GLN A 129 5.09 -3.52 -2.08
C GLN A 129 4.68 -3.48 -0.62
N PRO A 130 5.22 -2.54 0.17
CA PRO A 130 4.69 -2.27 1.49
C PRO A 130 3.27 -1.71 1.39
N VAL A 131 2.43 -2.08 2.36
CA VAL A 131 1.07 -1.58 2.50
C VAL A 131 1.03 -0.58 3.65
N LEU A 132 0.48 0.57 3.40
CA LEU A 132 0.25 1.59 4.43
C LEU A 132 -0.95 1.20 5.27
N VAL A 133 -0.83 1.32 6.58
CA VAL A 133 -1.95 1.21 7.51
C VAL A 133 -2.29 2.63 7.93
N THR A 134 -3.46 3.09 7.51
CA THR A 134 -3.84 4.50 7.64
C THR A 134 -5.16 4.65 8.37
N GLY A 135 -5.29 5.72 9.14
CA GLY A 135 -6.59 6.30 9.47
C GLY A 135 -7.00 7.33 8.40
N SER A 136 -8.14 7.95 8.56
CA SER A 136 -8.66 8.94 7.59
C SER A 136 -7.72 10.14 7.33
N ARG A 137 -6.88 10.48 8.30
CA ARG A 137 -6.03 11.69 8.28
C ARG A 137 -4.56 11.44 8.60
N THR A 138 -4.17 10.18 8.78
CA THR A 138 -2.79 9.86 9.22
C THR A 138 -2.35 8.49 8.72
N VAL A 139 -1.06 8.35 8.51
CA VAL A 139 -0.42 7.04 8.37
C VAL A 139 -0.01 6.58 9.75
N VAL A 140 -0.57 5.46 10.19
CA VAL A 140 -0.28 4.86 11.50
C VAL A 140 1.03 4.09 11.45
N THR A 141 1.17 3.24 10.42
CA THR A 141 2.36 2.42 10.22
C THR A 141 2.40 1.88 8.79
N MET A 142 3.44 1.13 8.48
CA MET A 142 3.60 0.46 7.19
C MET A 142 3.89 -1.02 7.41
N SER A 143 3.11 -1.88 6.79
CA SER A 143 3.33 -3.34 6.81
C SER A 143 4.24 -3.77 5.65
N PRO A 144 5.04 -4.84 5.82
CA PRO A 144 5.05 -5.80 6.93
C PRO A 144 5.77 -5.28 8.18
N GLN A 145 5.31 -5.75 9.34
CA GLN A 145 5.85 -5.38 10.66
C GLN A 145 7.02 -6.28 11.06
N ARG A 146 7.94 -5.74 11.87
CA ARG A 146 9.03 -6.53 12.47
C ARG A 146 8.45 -7.64 13.34
N GLY A 147 9.09 -8.82 13.31
CA GLY A 147 8.65 -10.00 14.07
C GLY A 147 7.69 -10.94 13.31
N PHE A 148 7.15 -10.49 12.18
CA PHE A 148 6.21 -11.27 11.34
C PHE A 148 6.67 -11.31 9.87
N LEU A 149 7.99 -11.40 9.66
CA LEU A 149 8.56 -11.30 8.33
C LEU A 149 8.69 -12.67 7.67
N HIS A 150 8.36 -12.75 6.40
CA HIS A 150 8.58 -13.92 5.57
C HIS A 150 10.06 -14.31 5.50
N GLN A 151 10.32 -15.62 5.46
CA GLN A 151 11.69 -16.18 5.57
C GLN A 151 12.60 -15.76 4.41
N PHE A 152 12.08 -15.64 3.20
CA PHE A 152 12.87 -15.36 2.00
C PHE A 152 12.78 -13.91 1.54
N THR A 153 11.57 -13.37 1.48
CA THR A 153 11.33 -12.02 0.97
C THR A 153 10.41 -11.25 1.89
N THR A 154 10.91 -10.23 2.55
CA THR A 154 10.13 -9.43 3.50
C THR A 154 8.77 -8.99 2.95
N LEU A 155 8.69 -8.63 1.67
CA LEU A 155 7.45 -8.17 1.04
C LEU A 155 6.50 -9.31 0.64
N ASP A 156 6.90 -10.56 0.74
CA ASP A 156 6.01 -11.73 0.58
C ASP A 156 5.27 -12.09 1.87
N THR A 157 5.55 -11.40 2.99
CA THR A 157 4.78 -11.50 4.23
C THR A 157 3.29 -11.14 4.05
N LEU A 158 2.97 -10.33 3.06
CA LEU A 158 1.61 -9.83 2.82
C LEU A 158 0.91 -10.64 1.73
N GLY A 159 -0.28 -11.15 2.07
CA GLY A 159 -1.10 -11.97 1.18
C GLY A 159 -0.72 -13.45 1.19
N TYR A 160 -1.21 -14.19 0.21
CA TYR A 160 -0.91 -15.60 0.03
C TYR A 160 0.51 -15.80 -0.48
N ASP A 161 1.19 -16.82 0.03
CA ASP A 161 2.46 -17.28 -0.52
C ASP A 161 2.22 -18.27 -1.67
N ARG A 162 3.30 -18.58 -2.41
CA ARG A 162 3.24 -19.46 -3.58
C ARG A 162 2.61 -20.83 -3.31
N PRO A 163 2.92 -21.54 -2.22
CA PRO A 163 2.29 -22.82 -1.91
C PRO A 163 0.80 -22.74 -1.58
N GLU A 164 0.32 -21.56 -1.18
CA GLU A 164 -1.07 -21.34 -0.74
C GLU A 164 -1.96 -20.84 -1.89
N SER A 165 -1.36 -20.50 -3.02
CA SER A 165 -2.06 -19.87 -4.13
C SER A 165 -2.37 -20.86 -5.26
N GLU A 166 -3.62 -20.88 -5.68
CA GLU A 166 -4.08 -21.58 -6.89
C GLU A 166 -3.87 -20.78 -8.17
N CYS A 167 -3.26 -19.59 -8.07
CA CYS A 167 -3.06 -18.70 -9.21
C CYS A 167 -2.07 -19.32 -10.22
N THR A 168 -2.52 -19.47 -11.46
CA THR A 168 -1.68 -19.85 -12.60
C THR A 168 -1.42 -18.61 -13.45
N PHE A 169 -0.27 -17.99 -13.25
CA PHE A 169 0.14 -16.85 -14.07
C PHE A 169 0.76 -17.34 -15.37
N ALA A 170 0.08 -17.09 -16.49
CA ALA A 170 0.59 -17.44 -17.81
C ALA A 170 1.85 -16.63 -18.13
N ARG A 171 2.98 -17.30 -18.27
CA ARG A 171 4.26 -16.72 -18.70
C ARG A 171 4.34 -16.57 -20.20
#